data_6aab3682fe688d637bf3d1852876ae25
#
_entry.id   6aab3682fe688d637bf3d1852876ae25
#
_cell.length_a   1.000
_cell.length_b   1.000
_cell.length_c   1.000
_cell.angle_alpha   90.00
_cell.angle_beta   90.00
_cell.angle_gamma   90.00
#
_symmetry.space_group_name_H-M   'P 1'
#
loop_
_entity.id
_entity.type
_entity.pdbx_description
1 polymer ?
#
loop_
_entity_poly.entity_id
_entity_poly.type
_entity_poly.pdbx_seq_one_letter_code
_entity_poly.pdbx_strand_id
1 'polypeptide(L)'
;MLQPIIEKMEELKKKDPQFSYKVSYAVGKEKCYTGEEIQGERFFPGWLFGAEEEWVAKIKSELEKEGFSPEVTTYNFCTNGSHYAGEAGIRTIGMGPARENLAHTIDEYAEVEDLTNVSVCYVGVMKALLG
;
A
#
# COMPACT_ATOMS: atom_id res chain seq x y z
N MET A 1 12.37 5.69 9.96
CA MET A 1 10.95 6.13 9.90
C MET A 1 10.39 6.56 11.26
N LEU A 2 10.84 6.04 12.40
CA LEU A 2 10.50 6.58 13.73
C LEU A 2 11.24 7.89 14.07
N GLN A 3 12.30 8.22 13.34
CA GLN A 3 13.17 9.35 13.64
C GLN A 3 12.43 10.68 13.84
N PRO A 4 11.49 11.11 12.98
CA PRO A 4 10.78 12.38 13.18
C PRO A 4 9.93 12.40 14.47
N ILE A 5 9.39 11.23 14.84
CA ILE A 5 8.62 11.09 16.10
C ILE A 5 9.56 11.21 17.29
N ILE A 6 10.72 10.54 17.25
CA ILE A 6 11.73 10.59 18.29
C ILE A 6 12.23 12.03 18.49
N GLU A 7 12.55 12.74 17.39
CA GLU A 7 12.98 14.13 17.43
C GLU A 7 11.93 15.02 18.10
N LYS A 8 10.65 14.82 17.78
CA LYS A 8 9.56 15.56 18.40
C LYS A 8 9.42 15.26 19.89
N MET A 9 9.57 13.99 20.29
CA MET A 9 9.55 13.61 21.70
C MET A 9 10.73 14.20 22.48
N GLU A 10 11.93 14.25 21.87
CA GLU A 10 13.10 14.89 22.48
C GLU A 10 12.93 16.42 22.65
N GLU A 11 12.28 17.09 21.70
CA GLU A 11 11.92 18.52 21.85
C GLU A 11 10.98 18.73 23.06
N LEU A 12 9.98 17.87 23.23
CA LEU A 12 9.07 17.95 24.38
C LEU A 12 9.81 17.70 25.69
N LYS A 13 10.69 16.72 25.73
CA LYS A 13 11.49 16.42 26.91
C LYS A 13 12.42 17.55 27.31
N LYS A 14 12.95 18.32 26.35
CA LYS A 14 13.74 19.53 26.64
C LYS A 14 12.90 20.64 27.29
N LYS A 15 11.61 20.71 26.96
CA LYS A 15 10.68 21.71 27.52
C LYS A 15 10.15 21.30 28.89
N ASP A 16 9.99 20.01 29.11
CA ASP A 16 9.51 19.43 30.35
C ASP A 16 10.40 18.25 30.77
N PRO A 17 11.35 18.47 31.70
CA PRO A 17 12.26 17.42 32.18
C PRO A 17 11.55 16.22 32.86
N GLN A 18 10.29 16.39 33.30
CA GLN A 18 9.50 15.29 33.88
C GLN A 18 8.83 14.43 32.80
N PHE A 19 8.76 14.93 31.55
CA PHE A 19 8.21 14.19 30.43
C PHE A 19 9.11 12.97 30.10
N SER A 20 8.51 11.79 30.11
CA SER A 20 9.17 10.55 29.69
C SER A 20 8.38 9.88 28.58
N TYR A 21 9.07 9.21 27.66
CA TYR A 21 8.44 8.53 26.55
C TYR A 21 9.18 7.24 26.18
N LYS A 22 8.47 6.37 25.48
CA LYS A 22 9.04 5.20 24.81
C LYS A 22 8.39 5.12 23.43
N VAL A 23 9.21 5.01 22.40
CA VAL A 23 8.74 4.81 21.00
C VAL A 23 9.14 3.43 20.55
N SER A 24 8.19 2.65 20.08
CA SER A 24 8.44 1.32 19.52
C SER A 24 7.34 0.98 18.50
N TYR A 25 7.63 0.09 17.58
CA TYR A 25 6.57 -0.52 16.77
C TYR A 25 5.69 -1.41 17.63
N ALA A 26 4.41 -1.48 17.30
CA ALA A 26 3.52 -2.46 17.89
C ALA A 26 3.94 -3.87 17.48
N VAL A 27 3.86 -4.81 18.40
CA VAL A 27 4.11 -6.24 18.13
C VAL A 27 2.76 -6.95 18.09
N GLY A 28 2.50 -7.61 16.97
CA GLY A 28 1.38 -8.54 16.85
C GLY A 28 1.76 -9.92 17.32
N LYS A 29 0.84 -10.61 17.97
CA LYS A 29 0.99 -11.99 18.43
C LYS A 29 -0.34 -12.69 18.21
N GLU A 30 -0.35 -13.66 17.30
CA GLU A 30 -1.57 -14.35 16.89
C GLU A 30 -1.33 -15.85 16.86
N LYS A 31 -2.37 -16.60 17.18
CA LYS A 31 -2.33 -18.07 17.15
C LYS A 31 -3.00 -18.58 15.87
N CYS A 32 -2.25 -19.36 15.09
CA CYS A 32 -2.75 -20.01 13.89
C CYS A 32 -3.74 -21.14 14.23
N TYR A 33 -4.51 -21.57 13.25
CA TYR A 33 -5.43 -22.72 13.38
C TYR A 33 -4.70 -24.04 13.73
N THR A 34 -3.43 -24.15 13.38
CA THR A 34 -2.55 -25.28 13.76
C THR A 34 -2.14 -25.28 15.22
N GLY A 35 -2.37 -24.18 15.93
CA GLY A 35 -1.90 -23.97 17.29
C GLY A 35 -0.56 -23.24 17.39
N GLU A 36 0.17 -23.10 16.29
CA GLU A 36 1.41 -22.33 16.21
C GLU A 36 1.15 -20.85 16.46
N GLU A 37 2.12 -20.21 17.11
CA GLU A 37 2.08 -18.79 17.42
C GLU A 37 2.95 -18.02 16.44
N ILE A 38 2.38 -17.01 15.77
CA ILE A 38 3.10 -16.07 14.91
C ILE A 38 3.24 -14.76 15.67
N GLN A 39 4.46 -14.26 15.76
CA GLN A 39 4.78 -12.97 16.34
C GLN A 39 5.61 -12.14 15.38
N GLY A 40 5.31 -10.85 15.26
CA GLY A 40 6.07 -9.93 14.42
C GLY A 40 5.76 -8.48 14.73
N GLU A 41 6.66 -7.58 14.34
CA GLU A 41 6.40 -6.16 14.39
C GLU A 41 5.29 -5.80 13.39
N ARG A 42 4.33 -4.99 13.82
CA ARG A 42 3.27 -4.44 12.95
C ARG A 42 3.79 -3.16 12.31
N PHE A 43 4.70 -3.34 11.37
CA PHE A 43 5.25 -2.25 10.58
C PHE A 43 5.11 -2.57 9.09
N PHE A 44 4.43 -1.70 8.38
CA PHE A 44 4.19 -1.79 6.95
C PHE A 44 4.69 -0.49 6.32
N PRO A 45 5.89 -0.48 5.71
CA PRO A 45 6.43 0.73 5.12
C PRO A 45 5.54 1.25 3.99
N GLY A 46 5.30 2.55 3.99
CA GLY A 46 4.68 3.22 2.85
C GLY A 46 5.59 3.16 1.64
N TRP A 47 4.99 3.19 0.47
CA TRP A 47 5.70 3.19 -0.80
C TRP A 47 4.98 4.10 -1.80
N LEU A 48 5.74 4.62 -2.76
CA LEU A 48 5.22 5.49 -3.80
C LEU A 48 6.09 5.37 -5.04
N PHE A 49 5.43 5.21 -6.19
CA PHE A 49 6.02 5.42 -7.51
C PHE A 49 5.21 6.50 -8.21
N GLY A 50 5.89 7.53 -8.69
CA GLY A 50 5.25 8.69 -9.30
C GLY A 50 4.78 8.43 -10.73
N ALA A 51 3.86 9.25 -11.20
CA ALA A 51 3.34 9.17 -12.57
C ALA A 51 4.42 9.46 -13.63
N GLU A 52 5.52 10.12 -13.24
CA GLU A 52 6.67 10.47 -14.06
C GLU A 52 7.62 9.28 -14.32
N GLU A 53 7.49 8.19 -13.58
CA GLU A 53 8.27 6.98 -13.81
C GLU A 53 7.95 6.38 -15.16
N GLU A 54 8.96 6.08 -15.97
CA GLU A 54 8.81 5.58 -17.34
C GLU A 54 7.87 4.35 -17.42
N TRP A 55 8.05 3.40 -16.50
CA TRP A 55 7.23 2.18 -16.47
C TRP A 55 5.77 2.45 -16.06
N VAL A 56 5.52 3.44 -15.18
CA VAL A 56 4.17 3.88 -14.81
C VAL A 56 3.51 4.58 -15.99
N ALA A 57 4.24 5.46 -16.68
CA ALA A 57 3.77 6.13 -17.88
C ALA A 57 3.44 5.15 -19.02
N LYS A 58 4.24 4.09 -19.21
CA LYS A 58 3.94 3.02 -20.18
C LYS A 58 2.64 2.29 -19.85
N ILE A 59 2.44 1.91 -18.58
CA ILE A 59 1.18 1.29 -18.14
C ILE A 59 0.01 2.21 -18.41
N LYS A 60 0.09 3.47 -18.02
CA LYS A 60 -0.95 4.45 -18.27
C LYS A 60 -1.30 4.54 -19.75
N SER A 61 -0.30 4.65 -20.61
CA SER A 61 -0.49 4.72 -22.07
C SER A 61 -1.16 3.48 -22.64
N GLU A 62 -0.83 2.26 -22.16
CA GLU A 62 -1.50 1.04 -22.62
C GLU A 62 -2.97 0.99 -22.19
N LEU A 63 -3.27 1.40 -20.96
CA LEU A 63 -4.65 1.46 -20.48
C LEU A 63 -5.49 2.50 -21.26
N GLU A 64 -4.89 3.62 -21.63
CA GLU A 64 -5.53 4.64 -22.47
C GLU A 64 -5.88 4.11 -23.88
N LYS A 65 -5.02 3.25 -24.47
CA LYS A 65 -5.30 2.58 -25.74
C LYS A 65 -6.48 1.61 -25.67
N GLU A 66 -6.70 1.00 -24.51
CA GLU A 66 -7.83 0.12 -24.25
C GLU A 66 -9.12 0.92 -23.88
N GLY A 67 -9.07 2.25 -23.91
CA GLY A 67 -10.22 3.14 -23.68
C GLY A 67 -10.45 3.54 -22.22
N PHE A 68 -9.52 3.26 -21.31
CA PHE A 68 -9.59 3.70 -19.92
C PHE A 68 -8.96 5.08 -19.73
N SER A 69 -9.32 5.74 -18.64
CA SER A 69 -8.72 7.02 -18.22
C SER A 69 -8.07 6.83 -16.83
N PRO A 70 -6.90 6.15 -16.76
CA PRO A 70 -6.26 5.82 -15.49
C PRO A 70 -5.68 7.07 -14.81
N GLU A 71 -5.96 7.21 -13.51
CA GLU A 71 -5.32 8.19 -12.65
C GLU A 71 -4.30 7.49 -11.74
N VAL A 72 -3.15 8.14 -11.55
CA VAL A 72 -2.16 7.69 -10.57
C VAL A 72 -2.48 8.35 -9.24
N THR A 73 -2.80 7.55 -8.25
CA THR A 73 -3.21 8.01 -6.93
C THR A 73 -2.58 7.13 -5.83
N THR A 74 -2.98 7.32 -4.60
CA THR A 74 -2.50 6.56 -3.44
C THR A 74 -3.66 5.98 -2.66
N TYR A 75 -3.44 4.83 -2.03
CA TYR A 75 -4.35 4.27 -1.05
C TYR A 75 -4.05 4.80 0.36
N ASN A 76 -5.09 4.94 1.18
CA ASN A 76 -4.96 5.31 2.59
C ASN A 76 -4.83 4.10 3.52
N PHE A 77 -4.66 2.91 2.99
CA PHE A 77 -4.48 1.67 3.75
C PHE A 77 -3.25 0.88 3.25
N CYS A 78 -2.77 -0.05 4.06
CA CYS A 78 -1.66 -0.90 3.68
C CYS A 78 -2.14 -2.12 2.86
N THR A 79 -1.25 -2.57 1.97
CA THR A 79 -1.40 -3.80 1.18
C THR A 79 -0.09 -4.58 1.23
N ASN A 80 -0.06 -5.77 0.64
CA ASN A 80 1.19 -6.51 0.45
C ASN A 80 2.24 -5.74 -0.37
N GLY A 81 1.84 -4.65 -1.05
CA GLY A 81 2.75 -3.70 -1.68
C GLY A 81 3.77 -3.10 -0.70
N SER A 82 3.46 -3.03 0.60
CA SER A 82 4.42 -2.63 1.62
C SER A 82 5.66 -3.54 1.66
N HIS A 83 5.48 -4.85 1.47
CA HIS A 83 6.59 -5.81 1.42
C HIS A 83 7.29 -5.78 0.07
N TYR A 84 6.54 -5.77 -1.03
CA TYR A 84 7.14 -5.78 -2.37
C TYR A 84 7.86 -4.48 -2.70
N ALA A 85 7.18 -3.36 -2.56
CA ALA A 85 7.74 -2.05 -2.89
C ALA A 85 8.47 -1.41 -1.71
N GLY A 86 7.82 -1.40 -0.52
CA GLY A 86 8.34 -0.69 0.63
C GLY A 86 9.60 -1.32 1.26
N GLU A 87 9.68 -2.65 1.29
CA GLU A 87 10.84 -3.37 1.85
C GLU A 87 11.80 -3.83 0.75
N ALA A 88 11.29 -4.49 -0.28
CA ALA A 88 12.12 -5.12 -1.31
C ALA A 88 12.45 -4.21 -2.50
N GLY A 89 11.85 -3.02 -2.59
CA GLY A 89 12.08 -2.08 -3.69
C GLY A 89 11.58 -2.58 -5.05
N ILE A 90 10.68 -3.55 -5.06
CA ILE A 90 10.10 -4.11 -6.29
C ILE A 90 9.07 -3.13 -6.84
N ARG A 91 9.13 -2.85 -8.15
CA ARG A 91 8.14 -2.03 -8.84
C ARG A 91 6.76 -2.63 -8.67
N THR A 92 5.86 -1.89 -8.03
CA THR A 92 4.54 -2.38 -7.64
C THR A 92 3.49 -1.31 -7.93
N ILE A 93 2.36 -1.71 -8.46
CA ILE A 93 1.16 -0.89 -8.56
C ILE A 93 0.01 -1.58 -7.86
N GLY A 94 -0.91 -0.80 -7.30
CA GLY A 94 -2.20 -1.28 -6.81
C GLY A 94 -3.28 -1.03 -7.86
N MET A 95 -4.06 -2.05 -8.17
CA MET A 95 -5.21 -1.94 -9.05
C MET A 95 -6.23 -3.04 -8.69
N GLY A 96 -7.49 -2.70 -8.62
CA GLY A 96 -8.53 -3.66 -8.28
C GLY A 96 -9.93 -3.14 -8.63
N PRO A 97 -10.94 -4.02 -8.64
CA PRO A 97 -12.32 -3.69 -9.00
C PRO A 97 -13.11 -3.05 -7.85
N ALA A 98 -12.65 -3.17 -6.61
CA ALA A 98 -13.37 -2.70 -5.45
C ALA A 98 -13.06 -1.22 -5.16
N ARG A 99 -14.07 -0.52 -4.64
CA ARG A 99 -13.91 0.85 -4.18
C ARG A 99 -13.27 0.88 -2.79
N GLU A 100 -12.31 1.77 -2.55
CA GLU A 100 -11.59 1.87 -1.29
C GLU A 100 -12.52 2.04 -0.08
N ASN A 101 -13.60 2.80 -0.23
CA ASN A 101 -14.55 3.06 0.85
C ASN A 101 -15.44 1.86 1.23
N LEU A 102 -15.42 0.79 0.43
CA LEU A 102 -16.14 -0.45 0.71
C LEU A 102 -15.23 -1.50 1.39
N ALA A 103 -13.91 -1.29 1.37
CA ALA A 103 -12.97 -2.23 1.94
C ALA A 103 -13.25 -2.48 3.43
N HIS A 104 -13.37 -3.77 3.79
CA HIS A 104 -13.64 -4.23 5.16
C HIS A 104 -14.96 -3.74 5.77
N THR A 105 -15.94 -3.39 4.94
CA THR A 105 -17.30 -3.06 5.39
C THR A 105 -18.19 -4.30 5.40
N ILE A 106 -19.31 -4.22 6.15
CA ILE A 106 -20.36 -5.24 6.06
C ILE A 106 -20.98 -5.16 4.66
N ASP A 107 -21.22 -6.31 4.03
CA ASP A 107 -21.74 -6.42 2.66
C ASP A 107 -20.83 -5.77 1.61
N GLU A 108 -19.51 -5.84 1.82
CA GLU A 108 -18.52 -5.44 0.82
C GLU A 108 -18.80 -6.14 -0.52
N TYR A 109 -18.77 -5.37 -1.61
CA TYR A 109 -19.04 -5.89 -2.94
C TYR A 109 -18.14 -5.26 -4.00
N ALA A 110 -18.07 -5.91 -5.15
CA ALA A 110 -17.52 -5.34 -6.38
C ALA A 110 -18.54 -5.52 -7.50
N GLU A 111 -18.65 -4.51 -8.36
CA GLU A 111 -19.52 -4.59 -9.54
C GLU A 111 -18.95 -5.59 -10.57
N VAL A 112 -19.82 -6.35 -11.23
CA VAL A 112 -19.41 -7.32 -12.26
C VAL A 112 -18.72 -6.61 -13.44
N GLU A 113 -19.18 -5.43 -13.79
CA GLU A 113 -18.56 -4.61 -14.81
C GLU A 113 -17.14 -4.19 -14.43
N ASP A 114 -16.91 -3.78 -13.17
CA ASP A 114 -15.59 -3.43 -12.66
C ASP A 114 -14.63 -4.64 -12.66
N LEU A 115 -15.13 -5.85 -12.34
CA LEU A 115 -14.36 -7.10 -12.45
C LEU A 115 -13.91 -7.36 -13.90
N THR A 116 -14.80 -7.12 -14.87
CA THR A 116 -14.49 -7.27 -16.29
C THR A 116 -13.46 -6.23 -16.73
N ASN A 117 -13.68 -4.97 -16.39
CA ASN A 117 -12.81 -3.86 -16.75
C ASN A 117 -11.40 -4.04 -16.18
N VAL A 118 -11.28 -4.42 -14.91
CA VAL A 118 -9.96 -4.63 -14.29
C VAL A 118 -9.21 -5.80 -14.91
N SER A 119 -9.93 -6.82 -15.39
CA SER A 119 -9.29 -7.94 -16.11
C SER A 119 -8.64 -7.48 -17.41
N VAL A 120 -9.29 -6.58 -18.16
CA VAL A 120 -8.69 -5.94 -19.36
C VAL A 120 -7.50 -5.07 -18.95
N CYS A 121 -7.63 -4.30 -17.85
CA CYS A 121 -6.53 -3.50 -17.33
C CYS A 121 -5.29 -4.35 -16.97
N TYR A 122 -5.45 -5.52 -16.35
CA TYR A 122 -4.33 -6.42 -16.07
C TYR A 122 -3.61 -6.86 -17.34
N VAL A 123 -4.36 -7.16 -18.43
CA VAL A 123 -3.76 -7.48 -19.71
C VAL A 123 -2.97 -6.29 -20.27
N GLY A 124 -3.51 -5.06 -20.16
CA GLY A 124 -2.82 -3.84 -20.55
C GLY A 124 -1.52 -3.63 -19.77
N VAL A 125 -1.54 -3.84 -18.46
CA VAL A 125 -0.33 -3.77 -17.60
C VAL A 125 0.72 -4.80 -18.07
N MET A 126 0.31 -6.04 -18.34
CA MET A 126 1.23 -7.06 -18.82
C MET A 126 1.84 -6.69 -20.18
N LYS A 127 1.06 -6.15 -21.12
CA LYS A 127 1.57 -5.64 -22.40
C LYS A 127 2.60 -4.53 -22.19
N ALA A 128 2.33 -3.59 -21.30
CA ALA A 128 3.23 -2.47 -21.01
C ALA A 128 4.57 -2.90 -20.43
N LEU A 129 4.60 -3.98 -19.64
CA LEU A 129 5.79 -4.42 -18.92
C LEU A 129 6.59 -5.50 -19.63
N LEU A 130 5.96 -6.30 -20.52
CA LEU A 130 6.56 -7.45 -21.18
C LEU A 130 6.86 -7.20 -22.68
N GLY A 131 6.21 -6.20 -23.27
CA GLY A 131 6.43 -5.76 -24.66
C GLY A 131 7.50 -4.73 -24.75
#